data_92f6d3f913b92bfbdc39b32a3de77614
#
_entry.id   92f6d3f913b92bfbdc39b32a3de77614
#
_cell.length_a   1.000
_cell.length_b   1.000
_cell.length_c   1.000
_cell.angle_alpha   90.00
_cell.angle_beta   90.00
_cell.angle_gamma   90.00
#
_symmetry.space_group_name_H-M   'P 1'
#
loop_
_entity.id
_entity.type
_entity.pdbx_description
1 polymer ?
#
loop_
_entity_poly.entity_id
_entity_poly.type
_entity_poly.pdbx_seq_one_letter_code
_entity_poly.pdbx_strand_id
1 'polypeptide(L)'
;YLMESLGMAVIALEIGALSSARAMITAKKEYISEARAILDIGATRSTLIIFDHDHIQFSSSLAYSGEMLTAAISQKLHISYDEAEMKKKTYGLKYQKSKNWAILTKLTDKLVEQIQKTLDFYYSHFQNSNKITHITMCGGGSALKNLDKILSLKLKISSKPGNAWKNLNSPKPIDFDEKKSLRFAKAIGLALRAADNPFFNNDTI
;
A
#
# COMPACT_ATOMS: atom_id res chain seq x y z
N TYR A 1 0.40 -24.62 -12.64
CA TYR A 1 -0.26 -24.93 -13.92
C TYR A 1 -0.25 -23.73 -14.89
N LEU A 2 -0.79 -22.51 -14.50
CA LEU A 2 -0.83 -21.36 -15.41
C LEU A 2 0.56 -20.89 -15.86
N MET A 3 1.51 -20.76 -14.95
CA MET A 3 2.88 -20.33 -15.28
C MET A 3 3.63 -21.38 -16.06
N GLU A 4 3.45 -22.65 -15.70
CA GLU A 4 4.03 -23.80 -16.41
C GLU A 4 3.51 -23.93 -17.85
N SER A 5 2.20 -23.65 -18.07
CA SER A 5 1.62 -23.65 -19.42
C SER A 5 2.19 -22.54 -20.32
N LEU A 6 2.80 -21.51 -19.72
CA LEU A 6 3.54 -20.45 -20.42
C LEU A 6 5.04 -20.75 -20.55
N GLY A 7 5.48 -21.98 -20.22
CA GLY A 7 6.89 -22.37 -20.26
C GLY A 7 7.75 -21.78 -19.13
N MET A 8 7.13 -21.30 -18.07
CA MET A 8 7.81 -20.70 -16.91
C MET A 8 7.80 -21.65 -15.72
N ALA A 9 8.97 -21.94 -15.15
CA ALA A 9 9.07 -22.70 -13.92
C ALA A 9 8.72 -21.81 -12.72
N VAL A 10 7.87 -22.32 -11.81
CA VAL A 10 7.56 -21.65 -10.53
C VAL A 10 8.61 -22.06 -9.51
N ILE A 11 9.53 -21.18 -9.19
CA ILE A 11 10.61 -21.42 -8.21
C ILE A 11 10.23 -21.07 -6.78
N ALA A 12 9.24 -20.20 -6.58
CA ALA A 12 8.76 -19.81 -5.26
C ALA A 12 7.36 -19.22 -5.31
N LEU A 13 6.62 -19.40 -4.21
CA LEU A 13 5.34 -18.73 -3.94
C LEU A 13 5.47 -17.92 -2.66
N GLU A 14 4.81 -16.77 -2.61
CA GLU A 14 4.72 -15.97 -1.38
C GLU A 14 3.41 -15.20 -1.30
N ILE A 15 3.05 -14.78 -0.10
CA ILE A 15 1.92 -13.88 0.10
C ILE A 15 2.27 -12.47 -0.36
N GLY A 16 1.31 -11.77 -1.00
CA GLY A 16 1.54 -10.42 -1.53
C GLY A 16 1.99 -9.38 -0.50
N ALA A 17 1.73 -9.62 0.79
CA ALA A 17 2.21 -8.76 1.88
C ALA A 17 3.74 -8.76 1.98
N LEU A 18 4.40 -9.92 1.84
CA LEU A 18 5.86 -10.04 1.86
C LEU A 18 6.51 -9.25 0.71
N SER A 19 5.98 -9.40 -0.49
CA SER A 19 6.52 -8.67 -1.66
C SER A 19 6.32 -7.15 -1.51
N SER A 20 5.14 -6.70 -1.04
CA SER A 20 4.90 -5.27 -0.80
C SER A 20 5.83 -4.73 0.29
N ALA A 21 6.04 -5.47 1.38
CA ALA A 21 6.96 -5.08 2.45
C ALA A 21 8.41 -4.97 1.93
N ARG A 22 8.87 -5.95 1.17
CA ARG A 22 10.22 -5.98 0.58
C ARG A 22 10.49 -4.78 -0.32
N ALA A 23 9.48 -4.31 -1.05
CA ALA A 23 9.62 -3.10 -1.86
C ALA A 23 9.56 -1.81 -1.03
N MET A 24 8.77 -1.79 0.08
CA MET A 24 8.42 -0.56 0.80
C MET A 24 9.23 -0.34 2.08
N ILE A 25 9.81 -1.36 2.69
CA ILE A 25 10.70 -1.22 3.86
C ILE A 25 12.12 -0.98 3.37
N THR A 26 12.88 -0.12 4.05
CA THR A 26 14.27 0.17 3.67
C THR A 26 15.19 -0.95 4.15
N ALA A 27 15.81 -1.67 3.22
CA ALA A 27 16.57 -2.89 3.47
C ALA A 27 17.76 -2.73 4.43
N LYS A 28 18.43 -1.58 4.38
CA LYS A 28 19.65 -1.33 5.18
C LYS A 28 19.38 -0.64 6.52
N LYS A 29 18.09 -0.56 6.93
CA LYS A 29 17.69 0.09 8.18
C LYS A 29 17.14 -0.95 9.15
N GLU A 30 17.68 -0.99 10.36
CA GLU A 30 17.14 -1.76 11.47
C GLU A 30 15.92 -1.04 12.08
N TYR A 31 14.87 -1.79 12.39
CA TYR A 31 13.61 -1.30 12.96
C TYR A 31 13.37 -1.88 14.36
N ILE A 32 14.39 -1.80 15.24
CA ILE A 32 14.35 -2.42 16.57
C ILE A 32 13.35 -1.71 17.50
N SER A 33 13.26 -0.39 17.42
CA SER A 33 12.46 0.44 18.34
C SER A 33 11.28 1.17 17.72
N GLU A 34 10.94 0.83 16.47
CA GLU A 34 9.81 1.45 15.77
C GLU A 34 9.12 0.44 14.84
N ALA A 35 7.80 0.46 14.83
CA ALA A 35 7.03 -0.28 13.85
C ALA A 35 6.67 0.60 12.63
N ARG A 36 6.39 -0.07 11.51
CA ARG A 36 5.95 0.53 10.25
C ARG A 36 4.64 -0.12 9.80
N ALA A 37 3.78 0.66 9.20
CA ALA A 37 2.65 0.11 8.46
C ALA A 37 2.85 0.34 6.95
N ILE A 38 2.44 -0.63 6.14
CA ILE A 38 2.37 -0.50 4.69
C ILE A 38 0.90 -0.60 4.29
N LEU A 39 0.38 0.42 3.62
CA LEU A 39 -0.98 0.47 3.10
C LEU A 39 -0.94 0.28 1.59
N ASP A 40 -1.23 -0.94 1.14
CA ASP A 40 -1.30 -1.28 -0.27
C ASP A 40 -2.73 -1.10 -0.77
N ILE A 41 -2.96 -0.10 -1.62
CA ILE A 41 -4.27 0.26 -2.15
C ILE A 41 -4.37 -0.19 -3.60
N GLY A 42 -4.98 -1.35 -3.81
CA GLY A 42 -5.18 -1.93 -5.12
C GLY A 42 -6.46 -1.47 -5.82
N ALA A 43 -6.71 -2.04 -7.01
CA ALA A 43 -7.92 -1.79 -7.78
C ALA A 43 -9.15 -2.37 -7.09
N THR A 44 -9.08 -3.64 -6.67
CA THR A 44 -10.22 -4.41 -6.12
C THR A 44 -10.19 -4.55 -4.59
N ARG A 45 -9.03 -4.44 -3.96
CA ARG A 45 -8.85 -4.60 -2.50
C ARG A 45 -7.66 -3.79 -2.00
N SER A 46 -7.66 -3.48 -0.71
CA SER A 46 -6.51 -2.91 -0.02
C SER A 46 -6.06 -3.82 1.12
N THR A 47 -4.80 -3.71 1.49
CA THR A 47 -4.20 -4.47 2.58
C THR A 47 -3.39 -3.52 3.45
N LEU A 48 -3.59 -3.59 4.77
CA LEU A 48 -2.70 -2.98 5.75
C LEU A 48 -1.77 -4.06 6.30
N ILE A 49 -0.48 -3.80 6.25
CA ILE A 49 0.59 -4.72 6.67
C ILE A 49 1.32 -4.05 7.81
N ILE A 50 1.49 -4.75 8.93
CA ILE A 50 2.26 -4.28 10.08
C ILE A 50 3.61 -4.97 10.09
N PHE A 51 4.67 -4.15 10.07
CA PHE A 51 6.06 -4.55 10.13
C PHE A 51 6.68 -4.04 11.42
N ASP A 52 7.20 -4.93 12.24
CA ASP A 52 7.80 -4.65 13.53
C ASP A 52 8.82 -5.74 13.88
N HIS A 53 9.86 -5.41 14.65
CA HIS A 53 10.94 -6.34 14.99
C HIS A 53 11.51 -7.07 13.77
N ASP A 54 11.69 -6.33 12.66
CA ASP A 54 12.23 -6.78 11.37
C ASP A 54 11.41 -7.86 10.65
N HIS A 55 10.15 -8.11 11.08
CA HIS A 55 9.25 -9.03 10.37
C HIS A 55 7.84 -8.46 10.20
N ILE A 56 7.08 -9.09 9.32
CA ILE A 56 5.64 -8.85 9.22
C ILE A 56 4.96 -9.53 10.40
N GLN A 57 4.34 -8.75 11.28
CA GLN A 57 3.57 -9.27 12.39
C GLN A 57 2.23 -9.83 11.93
N PHE A 58 1.54 -9.10 11.07
CA PHE A 58 0.32 -9.56 10.41
C PHE A 58 -0.08 -8.64 9.26
N SER A 59 -1.09 -9.05 8.49
CA SER A 59 -1.73 -8.22 7.48
C SER A 59 -3.25 -8.34 7.56
N SER A 60 -3.94 -7.24 7.30
CA SER A 60 -5.40 -7.15 7.33
C SER A 60 -5.94 -6.62 6.01
N SER A 61 -7.00 -7.25 5.49
CA SER A 61 -7.74 -6.73 4.33
C SER A 61 -8.65 -5.61 4.75
N LEU A 62 -8.68 -4.54 3.96
CA LEU A 62 -9.51 -3.38 4.18
C LEU A 62 -10.56 -3.26 3.08
N ALA A 63 -11.80 -2.91 3.45
CA ALA A 63 -12.89 -2.65 2.52
C ALA A 63 -12.77 -1.25 1.88
N TYR A 64 -11.70 -1.07 1.11
CA TYR A 64 -11.38 0.15 0.39
C TYR A 64 -10.60 -0.21 -0.88
N SER A 65 -10.98 0.32 -2.03
CA SER A 65 -10.30 0.02 -3.29
C SER A 65 -10.56 1.09 -4.34
N GLY A 66 -9.72 1.11 -5.38
CA GLY A 66 -9.87 2.04 -6.49
C GLY A 66 -11.22 1.92 -7.20
N GLU A 67 -11.66 0.69 -7.48
CA GLU A 67 -12.93 0.40 -8.14
C GLU A 67 -14.14 0.74 -7.28
N MET A 68 -14.08 0.45 -5.96
CA MET A 68 -15.15 0.82 -5.04
C MET A 68 -15.37 2.34 -5.02
N LEU A 69 -14.30 3.13 -5.04
CA LEU A 69 -14.39 4.60 -5.10
C LEU A 69 -15.04 5.06 -6.41
N THR A 70 -14.61 4.51 -7.54
CA THR A 70 -15.16 4.84 -8.86
C THR A 70 -16.64 4.46 -8.97
N ALA A 71 -17.00 3.25 -8.54
CA ALA A 71 -18.38 2.78 -8.54
C ALA A 71 -19.29 3.67 -7.66
N ALA A 72 -18.81 4.07 -6.48
CA ALA A 72 -19.57 4.95 -5.59
C ALA A 72 -19.81 6.34 -6.21
N ILE A 73 -18.84 6.88 -6.93
CA ILE A 73 -18.97 8.16 -7.65
C ILE A 73 -19.98 7.99 -8.79
N SER A 74 -19.81 6.97 -9.64
CA SER A 74 -20.68 6.66 -10.77
C SER A 74 -22.15 6.55 -10.32
N GLN A 75 -22.42 5.72 -9.30
CA GLN A 75 -23.78 5.50 -8.78
C GLN A 75 -24.40 6.77 -8.18
N LYS A 76 -23.64 7.52 -7.36
CA LYS A 76 -24.19 8.68 -6.65
C LYS A 76 -24.32 9.92 -7.50
N LEU A 77 -23.54 10.04 -8.58
CA LEU A 77 -23.63 11.15 -9.52
C LEU A 77 -24.41 10.81 -10.79
N HIS A 78 -24.85 9.54 -10.96
CA HIS A 78 -25.51 9.03 -12.16
C HIS A 78 -24.72 9.32 -13.45
N ILE A 79 -23.41 9.04 -13.42
CA ILE A 79 -22.48 9.23 -14.55
C ILE A 79 -21.83 7.90 -14.94
N SER A 80 -21.22 7.84 -16.13
CA SER A 80 -20.50 6.65 -16.57
C SER A 80 -19.32 6.31 -15.65
N TYR A 81 -18.89 5.04 -15.66
CA TYR A 81 -17.75 4.59 -14.88
C TYR A 81 -16.45 5.33 -15.27
N ASP A 82 -16.25 5.56 -16.57
CA ASP A 82 -15.06 6.27 -17.09
C ASP A 82 -15.05 7.74 -16.65
N GLU A 83 -16.19 8.41 -16.68
CA GLU A 83 -16.31 9.79 -16.19
C GLU A 83 -16.06 9.86 -14.68
N ALA A 84 -16.55 8.89 -13.92
CA ALA A 84 -16.32 8.77 -12.49
C ALA A 84 -14.83 8.55 -12.17
N GLU A 85 -14.17 7.66 -12.93
CA GLU A 85 -12.73 7.39 -12.80
C GLU A 85 -11.90 8.63 -13.11
N MET A 86 -12.26 9.36 -14.16
CA MET A 86 -11.62 10.63 -14.52
C MET A 86 -11.78 11.68 -13.40
N LYS A 87 -13.01 11.85 -12.86
CA LYS A 87 -13.26 12.78 -11.73
C LYS A 87 -12.47 12.38 -10.49
N LYS A 88 -12.42 11.09 -10.16
CA LYS A 88 -11.61 10.57 -9.04
C LYS A 88 -10.14 10.94 -9.19
N LYS A 89 -9.53 10.68 -10.34
CA LYS A 89 -8.11 10.99 -10.62
C LYS A 89 -7.81 12.49 -10.66
N THR A 90 -8.70 13.27 -11.26
CA THR A 90 -8.49 14.71 -11.43
C THR A 90 -8.58 15.45 -10.11
N TYR A 91 -9.60 15.20 -9.34
CA TYR A 91 -9.90 15.97 -8.13
C TYR A 91 -9.43 15.30 -6.84
N GLY A 92 -9.55 13.97 -6.74
CA GLY A 92 -9.20 13.21 -5.53
C GLY A 92 -9.91 13.77 -4.31
N LEU A 93 -9.17 13.89 -3.23
CA LEU A 93 -9.62 14.44 -1.94
C LEU A 93 -9.27 15.93 -1.76
N LYS A 94 -8.94 16.63 -2.86
CA LYS A 94 -8.78 18.09 -2.78
C LYS A 94 -10.11 18.71 -2.37
N TYR A 95 -10.08 19.53 -1.30
CA TYR A 95 -11.29 20.17 -0.80
C TYR A 95 -11.97 21.01 -1.88
N GLN A 96 -13.24 20.74 -2.07
CA GLN A 96 -14.13 21.53 -2.92
C GLN A 96 -15.58 21.25 -2.49
N LYS A 97 -16.45 22.25 -2.61
CA LYS A 97 -17.89 22.08 -2.33
C LYS A 97 -18.56 21.28 -3.44
N SER A 98 -18.20 20.00 -3.60
CA SER A 98 -18.76 19.13 -4.64
C SER A 98 -19.24 17.81 -4.06
N LYS A 99 -20.25 17.21 -4.71
CA LYS A 99 -20.76 15.89 -4.34
C LYS A 99 -19.64 14.82 -4.45
N ASN A 100 -18.77 14.93 -5.45
CA ASN A 100 -17.63 14.03 -5.63
C ASN A 100 -16.71 14.01 -4.41
N TRP A 101 -16.33 15.19 -3.92
CA TRP A 101 -15.49 15.31 -2.72
C TRP A 101 -16.16 14.71 -1.48
N ALA A 102 -17.47 14.97 -1.29
CA ALA A 102 -18.22 14.43 -0.14
C ALA A 102 -18.28 12.89 -0.16
N ILE A 103 -18.46 12.29 -1.34
CA ILE A 103 -18.46 10.83 -1.51
C ILE A 103 -17.10 10.26 -1.13
N LEU A 104 -16.02 10.79 -1.70
CA LEU A 104 -14.66 10.31 -1.45
C LEU A 104 -14.24 10.49 0.00
N THR A 105 -14.59 11.62 0.61
CA THR A 105 -14.29 11.89 2.02
C THR A 105 -14.98 10.87 2.93
N LYS A 106 -16.27 10.62 2.73
CA LYS A 106 -17.03 9.63 3.53
C LYS A 106 -16.44 8.23 3.44
N LEU A 107 -15.97 7.82 2.25
CA LEU A 107 -15.33 6.52 2.06
C LEU A 107 -13.94 6.47 2.70
N THR A 108 -13.19 7.58 2.62
CA THR A 108 -11.88 7.68 3.27
C THR A 108 -12.00 7.70 4.79
N ASP A 109 -13.08 8.28 5.35
CA ASP A 109 -13.36 8.21 6.79
C ASP A 109 -13.52 6.76 7.26
N LYS A 110 -14.25 5.95 6.50
CA LYS A 110 -14.36 4.50 6.77
C LYS A 110 -13.01 3.78 6.68
N LEU A 111 -12.14 4.16 5.74
CA LEU A 111 -10.79 3.63 5.68
C LEU A 111 -10.01 3.97 6.95
N VAL A 112 -10.08 5.22 7.41
CA VAL A 112 -9.42 5.67 8.65
C VAL A 112 -9.90 4.83 9.84
N GLU A 113 -11.22 4.62 9.99
CA GLU A 113 -11.79 3.77 11.04
C GLU A 113 -11.27 2.33 10.98
N GLN A 114 -11.17 1.74 9.78
CA GLN A 114 -10.64 0.39 9.62
C GLN A 114 -9.15 0.31 9.97
N ILE A 115 -8.36 1.30 9.53
CA ILE A 115 -6.95 1.39 9.91
C ILE A 115 -6.83 1.50 11.44
N GLN A 116 -7.58 2.39 12.07
CA GLN A 116 -7.53 2.57 13.52
C GLN A 116 -7.83 1.27 14.27
N LYS A 117 -8.91 0.56 13.90
CA LYS A 117 -9.25 -0.74 14.48
C LYS A 117 -8.12 -1.78 14.31
N THR A 118 -7.45 -1.77 13.16
CA THR A 118 -6.34 -2.67 12.90
C THR A 118 -5.11 -2.32 13.77
N LEU A 119 -4.85 -1.02 13.98
CA LEU A 119 -3.78 -0.56 14.88
C LEU A 119 -4.09 -0.90 16.34
N ASP A 120 -5.34 -0.68 16.77
CA ASP A 120 -5.79 -1.03 18.14
C ASP A 120 -5.67 -2.55 18.39
N PHE A 121 -6.02 -3.37 17.39
CA PHE A 121 -5.82 -4.81 17.43
C PHE A 121 -4.33 -5.16 17.59
N TYR A 122 -3.46 -4.54 16.80
CA TYR A 122 -2.01 -4.76 16.90
C TYR A 122 -1.49 -4.44 18.31
N TYR A 123 -1.79 -3.26 18.85
CA TYR A 123 -1.32 -2.85 20.17
C TYR A 123 -1.90 -3.69 21.31
N SER A 124 -3.08 -4.27 21.16
CA SER A 124 -3.70 -5.08 22.21
C SER A 124 -3.32 -6.55 22.20
N HIS A 125 -2.87 -7.09 21.07
CA HIS A 125 -2.63 -8.53 20.91
C HIS A 125 -1.15 -8.90 20.76
N PHE A 126 -0.29 -7.94 20.39
CA PHE A 126 1.13 -8.20 20.23
C PHE A 126 1.92 -7.65 21.41
N GLN A 127 2.53 -8.56 22.19
CA GLN A 127 3.38 -8.17 23.32
C GLN A 127 4.62 -7.44 22.81
N ASN A 128 5.05 -6.39 23.55
CA ASN A 128 6.19 -5.55 23.20
C ASN A 128 6.06 -4.86 21.84
N SER A 129 4.83 -4.60 21.37
CA SER A 129 4.60 -3.89 20.13
C SER A 129 5.22 -2.49 20.15
N ASN A 130 6.04 -2.19 19.15
CA ASN A 130 6.60 -0.87 18.96
C ASN A 130 5.55 0.12 18.42
N LYS A 131 5.78 1.40 18.68
CA LYS A 131 4.91 2.45 18.12
C LYS A 131 5.04 2.50 16.60
N ILE A 132 3.90 2.48 15.91
CA ILE A 132 3.87 2.70 14.46
C ILE A 132 4.11 4.19 14.20
N THR A 133 5.25 4.50 13.58
CA THR A 133 5.71 5.86 13.33
C THR A 133 5.31 6.38 11.96
N HIS A 134 5.15 5.49 10.99
CA HIS A 134 4.84 5.83 9.60
C HIS A 134 3.90 4.82 8.95
N ILE A 135 3.07 5.32 8.03
CA ILE A 135 2.30 4.52 7.08
C ILE A 135 2.86 4.80 5.68
N THR A 136 3.51 3.80 5.08
CA THR A 136 4.00 3.89 3.71
C THR A 136 2.93 3.35 2.75
N MET A 137 2.48 4.17 1.81
CA MET A 137 1.43 3.78 0.87
C MET A 137 2.02 3.28 -0.44
N CYS A 138 1.43 2.22 -0.98
CA CYS A 138 1.72 1.70 -2.32
C CYS A 138 0.43 1.23 -3.02
N GLY A 139 0.57 0.61 -4.19
CA GLY A 139 -0.56 0.31 -5.06
C GLY A 139 -1.06 1.53 -5.84
N GLY A 140 -1.87 1.28 -6.85
CA GLY A 140 -2.38 2.36 -7.74
C GLY A 140 -3.23 3.41 -7.03
N GLY A 141 -3.94 3.01 -5.96
CA GLY A 141 -4.79 3.91 -5.16
C GLY A 141 -4.00 4.90 -4.30
N SER A 142 -2.71 4.63 -4.04
CA SER A 142 -1.84 5.57 -3.31
C SER A 142 -1.64 6.90 -4.03
N ALA A 143 -1.92 6.95 -5.33
CA ALA A 143 -1.88 8.16 -6.15
C ALA A 143 -3.10 9.09 -5.98
N LEU A 144 -4.11 8.69 -5.17
CA LEU A 144 -5.29 9.53 -4.93
C LEU A 144 -4.85 10.85 -4.26
N LYS A 145 -5.14 11.97 -4.93
CA LYS A 145 -4.69 13.30 -4.48
C LYS A 145 -5.15 13.61 -3.06
N ASN A 146 -4.23 14.05 -2.21
CA ASN A 146 -4.42 14.42 -0.79
C ASN A 146 -4.81 13.26 0.14
N LEU A 147 -4.76 12.01 -0.27
CA LEU A 147 -5.00 10.87 0.61
C LEU A 147 -3.96 10.84 1.75
N ASP A 148 -2.70 11.05 1.42
CA ASP A 148 -1.56 11.16 2.34
C ASP A 148 -1.80 12.18 3.47
N LYS A 149 -2.26 13.36 3.09
CA LYS A 149 -2.54 14.45 4.03
C LYS A 149 -3.72 14.12 4.96
N ILE A 150 -4.79 13.54 4.41
CA ILE A 150 -5.97 13.18 5.20
C ILE A 150 -5.65 12.05 6.17
N LEU A 151 -4.94 11.01 5.72
CA LEU A 151 -4.52 9.92 6.59
C LEU A 151 -3.60 10.44 7.71
N SER A 152 -2.59 11.25 7.36
CA SER A 152 -1.68 11.83 8.35
C SER A 152 -2.40 12.68 9.40
N LEU A 153 -3.37 13.48 8.96
CA LEU A 153 -4.14 14.36 9.85
C LEU A 153 -5.05 13.55 10.79
N LYS A 154 -5.79 12.57 10.26
CA LYS A 154 -6.80 11.84 11.02
C LYS A 154 -6.21 10.77 11.93
N LEU A 155 -5.17 10.07 11.47
CA LEU A 155 -4.49 9.02 12.25
C LEU A 155 -3.39 9.58 13.17
N LYS A 156 -2.95 10.82 12.97
CA LYS A 156 -1.79 11.43 13.65
C LYS A 156 -0.50 10.60 13.46
N ILE A 157 -0.41 9.89 12.35
CA ILE A 157 0.75 9.09 11.94
C ILE A 157 1.19 9.60 10.57
N SER A 158 2.49 9.85 10.38
CA SER A 158 3.04 10.29 9.10
C SER A 158 2.72 9.27 8.01
N SER A 159 1.86 9.65 7.05
CA SER A 159 1.40 8.78 5.97
C SER A 159 1.85 9.36 4.63
N LYS A 160 2.63 8.61 3.85
CA LYS A 160 3.19 9.10 2.58
C LYS A 160 3.24 7.98 1.53
N PRO A 161 3.12 8.30 0.24
CA PRO A 161 3.50 7.38 -0.82
C PRO A 161 4.95 6.93 -0.63
N GLY A 162 5.19 5.64 -0.83
CA GLY A 162 6.53 5.07 -0.77
C GLY A 162 7.35 5.36 -2.02
N ASN A 163 8.54 4.78 -2.07
CA ASN A 163 9.39 4.70 -3.26
C ASN A 163 9.67 3.22 -3.54
N ALA A 164 9.15 2.69 -4.64
CA ALA A 164 9.30 1.28 -4.98
C ALA A 164 10.72 0.91 -5.45
N TRP A 165 11.52 1.91 -5.84
CA TRP A 165 12.90 1.72 -6.34
C TRP A 165 13.96 1.73 -5.25
N LYS A 166 13.63 2.12 -4.03
CA LYS A 166 14.62 2.41 -2.98
C LYS A 166 15.52 1.23 -2.59
N ASN A 167 15.06 0.00 -2.80
CA ASN A 167 15.81 -1.22 -2.51
C ASN A 167 16.45 -1.85 -3.75
N LEU A 168 16.30 -1.22 -4.92
CA LEU A 168 16.98 -1.64 -6.14
C LEU A 168 18.40 -1.05 -6.16
N ASN A 169 19.39 -1.91 -6.24
CA ASN A 169 20.78 -1.49 -6.46
C ASN A 169 21.00 -1.34 -7.97
N SER A 170 20.66 -0.19 -8.53
CA SER A 170 20.86 0.10 -9.95
C SER A 170 21.97 1.11 -10.14
N PRO A 171 22.98 0.82 -10.99
CA PRO A 171 24.07 1.75 -11.29
C PRO A 171 23.61 2.94 -12.15
N LYS A 172 22.41 2.85 -12.73
CA LYS A 172 21.82 3.92 -13.56
C LYS A 172 20.50 4.36 -12.97
N PRO A 173 20.13 5.66 -13.10
CA PRO A 173 18.78 6.11 -12.77
C PRO A 173 17.74 5.30 -13.52
N ILE A 174 16.66 4.94 -12.84
CA ILE A 174 15.56 4.21 -13.45
C ILE A 174 14.69 5.25 -14.16
N ASP A 175 14.61 5.14 -15.48
CA ASP A 175 13.77 6.01 -16.33
C ASP A 175 12.30 5.54 -16.28
N PHE A 176 11.71 5.64 -15.08
CA PHE A 176 10.30 5.36 -14.86
C PHE A 176 9.78 6.19 -13.69
N ASP A 177 8.64 6.82 -13.89
CA ASP A 177 8.01 7.70 -12.89
C ASP A 177 7.83 7.00 -11.54
N GLU A 178 8.38 7.59 -10.50
CA GLU A 178 8.40 7.03 -9.16
C GLU A 178 6.97 6.79 -8.60
N LYS A 179 6.04 7.69 -8.87
CA LYS A 179 4.64 7.54 -8.43
C LYS A 179 3.92 6.44 -9.21
N LYS A 180 4.22 6.31 -10.49
CA LYS A 180 3.67 5.22 -11.31
C LYS A 180 4.23 3.86 -10.90
N SER A 181 5.46 3.81 -10.38
CA SER A 181 6.10 2.56 -9.91
C SER A 181 5.36 1.92 -8.74
N LEU A 182 4.67 2.70 -7.92
CA LEU A 182 3.96 2.21 -6.74
C LEU A 182 2.88 1.17 -7.07
N ARG A 183 2.29 1.21 -8.27
CA ARG A 183 1.35 0.18 -8.74
C ARG A 183 2.01 -1.18 -9.00
N PHE A 184 3.32 -1.20 -9.17
CA PHE A 184 4.13 -2.38 -9.40
C PHE A 184 4.89 -2.84 -8.16
N ALA A 185 4.59 -2.29 -6.98
CA ALA A 185 5.29 -2.60 -5.73
C ALA A 185 5.42 -4.11 -5.47
N LYS A 186 4.35 -4.89 -5.69
CA LYS A 186 4.39 -6.34 -5.56
C LYS A 186 5.33 -7.00 -6.57
N ALA A 187 5.26 -6.61 -7.83
CA ALA A 187 6.14 -7.16 -8.87
C ALA A 187 7.61 -6.82 -8.61
N ILE A 188 7.88 -5.59 -8.17
CA ILE A 188 9.23 -5.15 -7.77
C ILE A 188 9.70 -5.95 -6.56
N GLY A 189 8.86 -6.14 -5.56
CA GLY A 189 9.18 -6.95 -4.39
C GLY A 189 9.46 -8.41 -4.71
N LEU A 190 8.73 -9.00 -5.67
CA LEU A 190 9.02 -10.35 -6.19
C LEU A 190 10.36 -10.40 -6.94
N ALA A 191 10.65 -9.40 -7.77
CA ALA A 191 11.93 -9.30 -8.48
C ALA A 191 13.11 -9.15 -7.51
N LEU A 192 12.94 -8.37 -6.43
CA LEU A 192 13.94 -8.25 -5.36
C LEU A 192 14.20 -9.56 -4.63
N ARG A 193 13.20 -10.46 -4.54
CA ARG A 193 13.40 -11.80 -4.00
C ARG A 193 14.25 -12.68 -4.92
N ALA A 194 14.10 -12.53 -6.22
CA ALA A 194 14.88 -13.29 -7.20
C ALA A 194 16.33 -12.79 -7.34
N ALA A 195 16.52 -11.49 -7.17
CA ALA A 195 17.85 -10.90 -7.02
C ALA A 195 18.24 -11.00 -5.54
N ASP A 196 19.45 -11.42 -5.20
CA ASP A 196 19.99 -11.55 -3.82
C ASP A 196 19.36 -10.53 -2.84
N ASN A 197 18.38 -11.01 -2.09
CA ASN A 197 17.50 -10.13 -1.35
C ASN A 197 18.17 -9.75 -0.01
N PRO A 198 18.43 -8.47 0.26
CA PRO A 198 19.09 -8.03 1.48
C PRO A 198 18.30 -8.26 2.78
N PHE A 199 16.99 -8.65 2.69
CA PHE A 199 16.15 -8.94 3.85
C PHE A 199 16.11 -10.42 4.25
N PHE A 200 16.60 -11.33 3.42
CA PHE A 200 16.59 -12.75 3.73
C PHE A 200 17.99 -13.29 3.56
N ASN A 201 18.70 -13.50 4.65
CA ASN A 201 19.82 -14.43 4.65
C ASN A 201 19.28 -15.78 4.23
N ASN A 202 19.98 -16.49 3.33
CA ASN A 202 19.60 -17.79 2.80
C ASN A 202 19.46 -18.90 3.86
N ASP A 203 19.59 -18.60 5.15
CA ASP A 203 19.64 -19.54 6.25
C ASP A 203 18.28 -19.77 6.96
N THR A 204 17.18 -19.23 6.43
CA THR A 204 15.83 -19.42 6.98
C THR A 204 14.84 -19.91 5.93
N ILE A 205 15.08 -21.12 5.42
CA ILE A 205 14.06 -22.01 4.83
C ILE A 205 14.07 -23.30 5.61
#